data_c65d9dd99a4fc227b972d68a29e383d9
#
_entry.id   c65d9dd99a4fc227b972d68a29e383d9
#
_cell.length_a   1.000
_cell.length_b   1.000
_cell.length_c   1.000
_cell.angle_alpha   90.00
_cell.angle_beta   90.00
_cell.angle_gamma   90.00
#
_symmetry.space_group_name_H-M   'P 1'
#
loop_
_entity.id
_entity.type
_entity.pdbx_description
1 polymer ?
#
loop_
_entity_poly.entity_id
_entity_poly.type
_entity_poly.pdbx_seq_one_letter_code
_entity_poly.pdbx_strand_id
1 'polypeptide(L)'
;SGKSLYLAVLIKQLELMALQRFTRVTIKAADESTRQRYKENYERPLYEEMKHMAPTPTSANVDAYQRDPFIFKLGKWPDANNDLREHYLVIRDVAGEDLENPNLDPNSMEFFRYADLVIFLFDPTRVRSIAPYLEGMYARQSQTGGEPERVLDNIARLIGDERPKLAVTIAKFDILQSL
;
A
#
# COMPACT_ATOMS: atom_id res chain seq x y z
N SER A 1 4.53 1.72 -10.02
CA SER A 1 4.11 2.68 -9.00
C SER A 1 4.90 2.43 -7.71
N GLY A 2 5.31 3.51 -7.01
CA GLY A 2 6.04 3.39 -5.74
C GLY A 2 5.26 2.62 -4.66
N LYS A 3 3.94 2.71 -4.66
CA LYS A 3 3.08 1.96 -3.73
C LYS A 3 3.23 0.45 -3.87
N SER A 4 3.08 -0.06 -5.10
CA SER A 4 3.16 -1.51 -5.35
C SER A 4 4.56 -2.05 -5.04
N LEU A 5 5.61 -1.28 -5.36
CA LEU A 5 6.99 -1.61 -4.98
C LEU A 5 7.14 -1.68 -3.45
N TYR A 6 6.64 -0.64 -2.75
CA TYR A 6 6.68 -0.60 -1.29
C TYR A 6 5.97 -1.81 -0.68
N LEU A 7 4.78 -2.16 -1.19
CA LEU A 7 4.02 -3.31 -0.72
C LEU A 7 4.79 -4.63 -0.90
N ALA A 8 5.37 -4.86 -2.08
CA ALA A 8 6.16 -6.06 -2.35
C ALA A 8 7.35 -6.19 -1.38
N VAL A 9 8.07 -5.08 -1.16
CA VAL A 9 9.20 -5.03 -0.24
C VAL A 9 8.74 -5.22 1.21
N LEU A 10 7.64 -4.58 1.61
CA LEU A 10 7.08 -4.70 2.96
C LEU A 10 6.74 -6.16 3.30
N ILE A 11 6.00 -6.85 2.43
CA ILE A 11 5.66 -8.26 2.65
C ILE A 11 6.93 -9.11 2.78
N LYS A 12 7.91 -8.89 1.91
CA LYS A 12 9.17 -9.64 1.97
C LYS A 12 9.95 -9.39 3.26
N GLN A 13 10.01 -8.15 3.72
CA GLN A 13 10.65 -7.81 4.98
C GLN A 13 9.90 -8.41 6.18
N LEU A 14 8.58 -8.41 6.17
CA LEU A 14 7.78 -9.06 7.20
C LEU A 14 8.02 -10.57 7.24
N GLU A 15 8.12 -11.24 6.08
CA GLU A 15 8.49 -12.66 6.00
C GLU A 15 9.87 -12.92 6.64
N LEU A 16 10.86 -12.13 6.27
CA LEU A 16 12.22 -12.26 6.82
C LEU A 16 12.26 -12.00 8.33
N MET A 17 11.56 -10.97 8.80
CA MET A 17 11.46 -10.67 10.24
C MET A 17 10.74 -11.80 10.99
N ALA A 18 9.70 -12.36 10.42
CA ALA A 18 8.99 -13.49 11.00
C ALA A 18 9.90 -14.70 11.19
N LEU A 19 10.69 -15.04 10.16
CA LEU A 19 11.65 -16.13 10.22
C LEU A 19 12.78 -15.90 11.24
N GLN A 20 13.24 -14.67 11.40
CA GLN A 20 14.36 -14.35 12.28
C GLN A 20 13.97 -14.20 13.74
N ARG A 21 12.80 -13.63 14.03
CA ARG A 21 12.39 -13.21 15.38
C ARG A 21 11.33 -14.09 16.02
N PHE A 22 10.53 -14.78 15.21
CA PHE A 22 9.36 -15.51 15.70
C PHE A 22 9.36 -16.93 15.13
N THR A 23 9.70 -17.91 15.94
CA THR A 23 9.70 -19.32 15.55
C THR A 23 8.31 -19.88 15.15
N ARG A 24 7.23 -19.14 15.45
CA ARG A 24 5.84 -19.56 15.21
C ARG A 24 5.07 -18.66 14.24
N VAL A 25 5.70 -17.61 13.74
CA VAL A 25 5.06 -16.68 12.80
C VAL A 25 5.56 -16.99 11.39
N THR A 26 4.64 -17.26 10.49
CA THR A 26 4.94 -17.41 9.07
C THR A 26 3.95 -16.54 8.30
N ILE A 27 4.44 -15.79 7.32
CA ILE A 27 3.57 -15.02 6.44
C ILE A 27 3.31 -15.84 5.18
N LYS A 28 2.07 -16.24 4.98
CA LYS A 28 1.66 -17.01 3.81
C LYS A 28 0.30 -16.52 3.32
N ALA A 29 0.12 -16.51 2.00
CA ALA A 29 -1.19 -16.22 1.44
C ALA A 29 -2.25 -17.14 2.06
N ALA A 30 -3.37 -16.57 2.50
CA ALA A 30 -4.45 -17.31 3.16
C ALA A 30 -5.28 -18.13 2.18
N ASP A 31 -5.32 -17.71 0.93
CA ASP A 31 -6.09 -18.33 -0.14
C ASP A 31 -5.33 -18.30 -1.47
N GLU A 32 -5.82 -19.07 -2.44
CA GLU A 32 -5.20 -19.20 -3.76
C GLU A 32 -5.27 -17.90 -4.56
N SER A 33 -6.37 -17.16 -4.45
CA SER A 33 -6.55 -15.88 -5.13
C SER A 33 -5.50 -14.87 -4.68
N THR A 34 -5.30 -14.72 -3.36
CA THR A 34 -4.23 -13.87 -2.80
C THR A 34 -2.85 -14.32 -3.30
N ARG A 35 -2.59 -15.64 -3.27
CA ARG A 35 -1.31 -16.20 -3.71
C ARG A 35 -1.01 -15.88 -5.16
N GLN A 36 -1.95 -16.13 -6.04
CA GLN A 36 -1.78 -15.93 -7.47
C GLN A 36 -1.63 -14.44 -7.80
N ARG A 37 -2.53 -13.58 -7.31
CA ARG A 37 -2.50 -12.13 -7.58
C ARG A 37 -1.22 -11.50 -7.04
N TYR A 38 -0.79 -11.87 -5.83
CA TYR A 38 0.45 -11.34 -5.25
C TYR A 38 1.66 -11.78 -6.05
N LYS A 39 1.74 -13.07 -6.40
CA LYS A 39 2.86 -13.60 -7.18
C LYS A 39 2.96 -12.97 -8.56
N GLU A 40 1.85 -12.86 -9.29
CA GLU A 40 1.86 -12.36 -10.67
C GLU A 40 2.10 -10.85 -10.77
N ASN A 41 1.54 -10.07 -9.85
CA ASN A 41 1.56 -8.61 -9.97
C ASN A 41 2.63 -7.92 -9.10
N TYR A 42 3.22 -8.62 -8.11
CA TYR A 42 4.19 -8.04 -7.18
C TYR A 42 5.50 -8.83 -7.12
N GLU A 43 5.43 -10.12 -6.78
CA GLU A 43 6.63 -10.92 -6.52
C GLU A 43 7.42 -11.20 -7.80
N ARG A 44 6.77 -11.77 -8.82
CA ARG A 44 7.42 -12.13 -10.08
C ARG A 44 8.01 -10.93 -10.81
N PRO A 45 7.29 -9.82 -11.06
CA PRO A 45 7.86 -8.67 -11.72
C PRO A 45 9.09 -8.11 -11.01
N LEU A 46 9.07 -8.06 -9.69
CA LEU A 46 10.15 -7.44 -8.92
C LEU A 46 11.35 -8.37 -8.71
N TYR A 47 11.12 -9.62 -8.30
CA TYR A 47 12.18 -10.51 -7.82
C TYR A 47 12.62 -11.56 -8.82
N GLU A 48 11.74 -11.97 -9.76
CA GLU A 48 12.09 -12.97 -10.76
C GLU A 48 12.48 -12.31 -12.11
N GLU A 49 11.74 -11.29 -12.54
CA GLU A 49 11.91 -10.67 -13.86
C GLU A 49 12.73 -9.38 -13.82
N MET A 50 12.98 -8.81 -12.64
CA MET A 50 13.69 -7.52 -12.45
C MET A 50 13.10 -6.38 -13.30
N LYS A 51 11.79 -6.38 -13.48
CA LYS A 51 11.06 -5.40 -14.29
C LYS A 51 10.48 -4.27 -13.44
N HIS A 52 10.23 -3.15 -14.08
CA HIS A 52 9.42 -2.10 -13.47
C HIS A 52 8.00 -2.59 -13.24
N MET A 53 7.50 -2.36 -12.04
CA MET A 53 6.12 -2.70 -11.70
C MET A 53 5.16 -1.75 -12.43
N ALA A 54 4.08 -2.34 -12.97
CA ALA A 54 3.00 -1.58 -13.57
C ALA A 54 2.35 -0.61 -12.54
N PRO A 55 1.77 0.51 -13.00
CA PRO A 55 0.92 1.34 -12.15
C PRO A 55 -0.22 0.52 -11.54
N THR A 56 -0.60 0.86 -10.31
CA THR A 56 -1.80 0.28 -9.66
C THR A 56 -3.03 0.63 -10.50
N PRO A 57 -3.79 -0.34 -11.02
CA PRO A 57 -4.98 -0.03 -11.82
C PRO A 57 -6.04 0.68 -10.95
N THR A 58 -6.81 1.56 -11.57
CA THR A 58 -7.94 2.23 -10.90
C THR A 58 -9.12 1.29 -10.69
N SER A 59 -10.01 1.62 -9.77
CA SER A 59 -11.23 0.85 -9.49
C SER A 59 -12.20 0.79 -10.69
N ALA A 60 -12.08 1.73 -11.63
CA ALA A 60 -12.82 1.73 -12.87
C ALA A 60 -12.42 0.60 -13.83
N ASN A 61 -11.22 0.04 -13.68
CA ASN A 61 -10.80 -1.12 -14.45
C ASN A 61 -11.49 -2.38 -13.92
N VAL A 62 -12.26 -3.04 -14.79
CA VAL A 62 -13.04 -4.24 -14.44
C VAL A 62 -12.15 -5.40 -13.99
N ASP A 63 -10.94 -5.48 -14.54
CA ASP A 63 -9.95 -6.52 -14.24
C ASP A 63 -8.96 -6.11 -13.13
N ALA A 64 -9.28 -5.06 -12.37
CA ALA A 64 -8.39 -4.56 -11.32
C ALA A 64 -8.20 -5.62 -10.22
N TYR A 65 -7.02 -6.22 -10.19
CA TYR A 65 -6.66 -7.25 -9.20
C TYR A 65 -6.61 -6.72 -7.75
N GLN A 66 -6.65 -5.40 -7.56
CA GLN A 66 -6.70 -4.75 -6.25
C GLN A 66 -8.10 -4.61 -5.67
N ARG A 67 -9.15 -4.97 -6.40
CA ARG A 67 -10.53 -4.92 -5.88
C ARG A 67 -10.69 -5.70 -4.60
N ASP A 68 -10.07 -6.89 -4.54
CA ASP A 68 -10.08 -7.72 -3.37
C ASP A 68 -8.82 -7.49 -2.52
N PRO A 69 -8.91 -7.52 -1.21
CA PRO A 69 -7.74 -7.42 -0.35
C PRO A 69 -6.81 -8.61 -0.54
N PHE A 70 -5.54 -8.42 -0.22
CA PHE A 70 -4.60 -9.50 0.01
C PHE A 70 -4.74 -9.97 1.45
N ILE A 71 -4.89 -11.27 1.65
CA ILE A 71 -5.05 -11.87 2.97
C ILE A 71 -3.89 -12.82 3.23
N PHE A 72 -3.08 -12.52 4.25
CA PHE A 72 -1.96 -13.33 4.66
C PHE A 72 -2.19 -13.88 6.06
N LYS A 73 -1.94 -15.16 6.26
CA LYS A 73 -1.88 -15.77 7.59
C LYS A 73 -0.57 -15.42 8.25
N LEU A 74 -0.65 -14.98 9.50
CA LEU A 74 0.52 -14.66 10.32
C LEU A 74 0.88 -15.79 11.29
N GLY A 75 -0.06 -16.69 11.59
CA GLY A 75 0.11 -17.76 12.55
C GLY A 75 -0.85 -17.63 13.75
N LYS A 76 -0.59 -18.44 14.77
CA LYS A 76 -1.42 -18.50 15.97
C LYS A 76 -0.67 -18.03 17.18
N TRP A 77 -1.25 -17.11 17.94
CA TRP A 77 -0.77 -16.71 19.26
C TRP A 77 -1.91 -16.39 20.21
N PRO A 78 -1.65 -16.37 21.53
CA PRO A 78 -2.68 -16.09 22.51
C PRO A 78 -3.23 -14.68 22.39
N ASP A 79 -4.54 -14.54 22.53
CA ASP A 79 -5.21 -13.26 22.74
C ASP A 79 -5.12 -12.80 24.21
N ALA A 80 -5.81 -11.71 24.55
CA ALA A 80 -5.84 -11.18 25.91
C ALA A 80 -6.40 -12.17 26.96
N ASN A 81 -7.19 -13.17 26.54
CA ASN A 81 -7.76 -14.21 27.37
C ASN A 81 -6.90 -15.49 27.39
N ASN A 82 -5.72 -15.46 26.76
CA ASN A 82 -4.84 -16.61 26.57
C ASN A 82 -5.39 -17.70 25.64
N ASP A 83 -6.40 -17.38 24.83
CA ASP A 83 -6.95 -18.27 23.81
C ASP A 83 -6.11 -18.17 22.53
N LEU A 84 -5.67 -19.31 21.98
CA LEU A 84 -4.94 -19.37 20.73
C LEU A 84 -5.84 -18.97 19.56
N ARG A 85 -5.57 -17.82 18.95
CA ARG A 85 -6.28 -17.34 17.76
C ARG A 85 -5.36 -17.23 16.55
N GLU A 86 -5.91 -17.52 15.39
CA GLU A 86 -5.24 -17.33 14.13
C GLU A 86 -5.32 -15.84 13.74
N HIS A 87 -4.16 -15.25 13.41
CA HIS A 87 -4.04 -13.85 13.06
C HIS A 87 -3.79 -13.69 11.55
N TYR A 88 -4.38 -12.66 10.99
CA TYR A 88 -4.30 -12.36 9.58
C TYR A 88 -3.81 -10.93 9.37
N LEU A 89 -3.05 -10.73 8.32
CA LEU A 89 -2.71 -9.44 7.77
C LEU A 89 -3.55 -9.24 6.52
N VAL A 90 -4.44 -8.25 6.56
CA VAL A 90 -5.30 -7.89 5.43
C VAL A 90 -4.79 -6.59 4.86
N ILE A 91 -4.40 -6.59 3.58
CA ILE A 91 -3.84 -5.42 2.91
C ILE A 91 -4.69 -5.07 1.71
N ARG A 92 -4.98 -3.78 1.56
CA ARG A 92 -5.62 -3.21 0.38
C ARG A 92 -4.72 -2.19 -0.28
N ASP A 93 -4.35 -2.44 -1.55
CA ASP A 93 -3.62 -1.47 -2.37
C ASP A 93 -4.65 -0.62 -3.13
N VAL A 94 -4.59 0.70 -2.94
CA VAL A 94 -5.56 1.65 -3.50
C VAL A 94 -4.85 2.57 -4.49
N ALA A 95 -5.40 2.73 -5.69
CA ALA A 95 -4.88 3.69 -6.65
C ALA A 95 -5.06 5.13 -6.13
N GLY A 96 -4.03 5.96 -6.30
CA GLY A 96 -4.10 7.36 -5.89
C GLY A 96 -5.18 8.13 -6.66
N GLU A 97 -5.34 7.80 -7.92
CA GLU A 97 -6.34 8.38 -8.82
C GLU A 97 -7.78 8.14 -8.34
N ASP A 98 -8.04 7.01 -7.70
CA ASP A 98 -9.36 6.74 -7.11
C ASP A 98 -9.65 7.68 -5.94
N LEU A 99 -8.64 7.96 -5.13
CA LEU A 99 -8.76 8.86 -3.97
C LEU A 99 -8.83 10.34 -4.35
N GLU A 100 -8.51 10.70 -5.59
CA GLU A 100 -8.62 12.07 -6.11
C GLU A 100 -9.96 12.36 -6.75
N ASN A 101 -10.70 11.34 -7.09
CA ASN A 101 -11.99 11.51 -7.74
C ASN A 101 -12.95 12.30 -6.84
N PRO A 102 -13.39 13.50 -7.24
CA PRO A 102 -14.33 14.29 -6.45
C PRO A 102 -15.69 13.61 -6.27
N ASN A 103 -16.02 12.67 -7.17
CA ASN A 103 -17.24 11.87 -7.15
C ASN A 103 -17.01 10.47 -6.57
N LEU A 104 -15.96 10.31 -5.76
CA LEU A 104 -15.69 9.05 -5.08
C LEU A 104 -16.91 8.62 -4.27
N ASP A 105 -17.42 7.43 -4.55
CA ASP A 105 -18.46 6.82 -3.74
C ASP A 105 -17.87 6.41 -2.37
N PRO A 106 -18.31 7.04 -1.26
CA PRO A 106 -17.79 6.71 0.06
C PRO A 106 -17.98 5.24 0.42
N ASN A 107 -19.01 4.57 -0.10
CA ASN A 107 -19.28 3.15 0.19
C ASN A 107 -18.21 2.25 -0.43
N SER A 108 -17.67 2.61 -1.60
CA SER A 108 -16.61 1.85 -2.26
C SER A 108 -15.31 1.84 -1.49
N MET A 109 -15.14 2.81 -0.58
CA MET A 109 -13.94 3.04 0.24
C MET A 109 -14.21 2.88 1.74
N GLU A 110 -15.33 2.30 2.12
CA GLU A 110 -15.74 2.13 3.52
C GLU A 110 -14.69 1.38 4.37
N PHE A 111 -13.91 0.51 3.74
CA PHE A 111 -12.84 -0.23 4.41
C PHE A 111 -11.79 0.65 5.12
N PHE A 112 -11.63 1.91 4.73
CA PHE A 112 -10.75 2.84 5.45
C PHE A 112 -11.16 3.06 6.91
N ARG A 113 -12.45 3.00 7.20
CA ARG A 113 -13.01 3.17 8.56
C ARG A 113 -12.66 2.00 9.48
N TYR A 114 -12.43 0.82 8.91
CA TYR A 114 -12.13 -0.41 9.64
C TYR A 114 -10.65 -0.76 9.62
N ALA A 115 -9.81 0.08 9.02
CA ALA A 115 -8.37 -0.15 8.97
C ALA A 115 -7.73 0.07 10.36
N ASP A 116 -6.84 -0.84 10.78
CA ASP A 116 -5.99 -0.62 11.97
C ASP A 116 -4.88 0.38 11.68
N LEU A 117 -4.42 0.40 10.41
CA LEU A 117 -3.32 1.24 9.94
C LEU A 117 -3.55 1.68 8.50
N VAL A 118 -3.40 2.96 8.26
CA VAL A 118 -3.29 3.54 6.92
C VAL A 118 -1.83 3.88 6.66
N ILE A 119 -1.26 3.35 5.58
CA ILE A 119 0.10 3.70 5.14
C ILE A 119 -0.04 4.66 3.96
N PHE A 120 0.38 5.89 4.16
CA PHE A 120 0.35 6.94 3.15
C PHE A 120 1.75 7.17 2.59
N LEU A 121 1.95 6.86 1.30
CA LEU A 121 3.20 7.14 0.60
C LEU A 121 3.15 8.57 0.04
N PHE A 122 3.91 9.44 0.67
CA PHE A 122 4.05 10.84 0.31
C PHE A 122 5.14 11.00 -0.76
N ASP A 123 4.76 11.52 -1.93
CA ASP A 123 5.71 11.84 -3.02
C ASP A 123 6.01 13.35 -3.03
N PRO A 124 7.19 13.79 -2.56
CA PRO A 124 7.53 15.20 -2.47
C PRO A 124 7.61 15.89 -3.84
N THR A 125 7.86 15.14 -4.92
CA THR A 125 7.92 15.70 -6.28
C THR A 125 6.56 16.19 -6.79
N ARG A 126 5.49 15.89 -6.09
CA ARG A 126 4.11 16.26 -6.43
C ARG A 126 3.56 17.39 -5.58
N VAL A 127 4.28 17.81 -4.56
CA VAL A 127 3.89 18.95 -3.72
C VAL A 127 4.24 20.24 -4.44
N ARG A 128 3.25 21.07 -4.71
CA ARG A 128 3.42 22.33 -5.50
C ARG A 128 4.50 23.25 -4.95
N SER A 129 4.63 23.33 -3.63
CA SER A 129 5.65 24.15 -2.97
C SER A 129 7.05 23.55 -3.01
N ILE A 130 7.19 22.24 -3.22
CA ILE A 130 8.46 21.50 -3.21
C ILE A 130 8.95 21.21 -4.64
N ALA A 131 8.05 20.84 -5.53
CA ALA A 131 8.37 20.43 -6.90
C ALA A 131 9.33 21.36 -7.67
N PRO A 132 9.21 22.71 -7.57
CA PRO A 132 10.13 23.62 -8.26
C PRO A 132 11.60 23.48 -7.81
N TYR A 133 11.83 23.14 -6.54
CA TYR A 133 13.19 22.95 -6.01
C TYR A 133 13.82 21.62 -6.46
N LEU A 134 12.99 20.69 -6.89
CA LEU A 134 13.42 19.36 -7.35
C LEU A 134 13.46 19.24 -8.88
N GLU A 135 13.13 20.31 -9.60
CA GLU A 135 13.09 20.31 -11.07
C GLU A 135 14.49 20.05 -11.64
N GLY A 136 14.58 19.06 -12.54
CA GLY A 136 15.85 18.64 -13.15
C GLY A 136 16.59 17.53 -12.39
N MET A 137 16.19 17.22 -11.15
CA MET A 137 16.82 16.14 -10.36
C MET A 137 16.24 14.77 -10.67
N TYR A 138 15.10 14.71 -11.34
CA TYR A 138 14.44 13.45 -11.72
C TYR A 138 13.85 13.55 -13.13
N ALA A 139 13.80 12.40 -13.82
CA ALA A 139 13.13 12.34 -15.11
C ALA A 139 11.62 12.64 -14.91
N ARG A 140 11.07 13.56 -15.69
CA ARG A 140 9.63 13.81 -15.69
C ARG A 140 8.90 12.51 -16.00
N GLN A 141 8.50 11.80 -14.97
CA GLN A 141 7.58 10.67 -15.10
C GLN A 141 6.20 11.24 -15.43
N SER A 142 5.44 10.48 -16.23
CA SER A 142 4.04 10.81 -16.52
C SER A 142 3.33 11.19 -15.21
N GLN A 143 2.63 12.31 -15.21
CA GLN A 143 1.93 12.89 -14.04
C GLN A 143 0.68 12.06 -13.66
N THR A 144 0.79 10.75 -13.60
CA THR A 144 -0.27 9.88 -13.13
C THR A 144 -0.23 9.83 -11.60
N GLY A 145 -1.30 10.25 -10.97
CA GLY A 145 -1.52 10.30 -9.52
C GLY A 145 -1.49 11.74 -9.00
N GLY A 146 -2.29 12.03 -7.99
CA GLY A 146 -2.65 13.32 -7.58
C GLY A 146 -1.79 14.07 -6.57
N GLU A 147 -2.30 15.23 -6.23
CA GLU A 147 -1.72 16.08 -5.19
C GLU A 147 -1.82 15.38 -3.83
N PRO A 148 -0.70 15.14 -3.12
CA PRO A 148 -0.69 14.41 -1.86
C PRO A 148 -1.63 14.99 -0.80
N GLU A 149 -1.73 16.32 -0.73
CA GLU A 149 -2.61 16.99 0.21
C GLU A 149 -4.08 16.63 -0.06
N ARG A 150 -4.48 16.65 -1.32
CA ARG A 150 -5.86 16.32 -1.73
C ARG A 150 -6.23 14.87 -1.45
N VAL A 151 -5.29 13.95 -1.68
CA VAL A 151 -5.46 12.55 -1.34
C VAL A 151 -5.63 12.37 0.16
N LEU A 152 -4.81 13.04 0.96
CA LEU A 152 -4.86 12.97 2.42
C LEU A 152 -6.18 13.54 2.97
N ASP A 153 -6.65 14.67 2.43
CA ASP A 153 -7.94 15.27 2.81
C ASP A 153 -9.13 14.33 2.50
N ASN A 154 -9.06 13.64 1.36
CA ASN A 154 -10.10 12.68 1.01
C ASN A 154 -10.06 11.45 1.92
N ILE A 155 -8.86 10.93 2.25
CA ILE A 155 -8.71 9.85 3.23
C ILE A 155 -9.27 10.29 4.59
N ALA A 156 -8.96 11.48 5.06
CA ALA A 156 -9.48 12.01 6.33
C ALA A 156 -11.01 12.05 6.34
N ARG A 157 -11.63 12.48 5.23
CA ARG A 157 -13.09 12.47 5.09
C ARG A 157 -13.69 11.07 5.09
N LEU A 158 -13.04 10.10 4.43
CA LEU A 158 -13.50 8.71 4.38
C LEU A 158 -13.41 8.02 5.75
N ILE A 159 -12.39 8.33 6.53
CA ILE A 159 -12.19 7.80 7.88
C ILE A 159 -13.26 8.35 8.84
N GLY A 160 -13.64 9.62 8.70
CA GLY A 160 -14.59 10.28 9.60
C GLY A 160 -14.05 10.37 11.03
N ASP A 161 -14.87 9.94 12.00
CA ASP A 161 -14.53 9.97 13.43
C ASP A 161 -13.69 8.77 13.88
N GLU A 162 -13.56 7.75 13.04
CA GLU A 162 -12.67 6.61 13.28
C GLU A 162 -11.21 7.08 13.27
N ARG A 163 -10.35 6.43 14.04
CA ARG A 163 -8.96 6.86 14.20
C ARG A 163 -7.98 5.73 13.94
N PRO A 164 -7.86 5.24 12.68
CA PRO A 164 -6.80 4.32 12.35
C PRO A 164 -5.44 4.97 12.59
N LYS A 165 -4.44 4.16 12.87
CA LYS A 165 -3.06 4.65 12.92
C LYS A 165 -2.66 5.12 11.53
N LEU A 166 -1.93 6.23 11.43
CA LEU A 166 -1.40 6.75 10.17
C LEU A 166 0.12 6.63 10.18
N ALA A 167 0.66 5.93 9.19
CA ALA A 167 2.08 5.93 8.89
C ALA A 167 2.32 6.70 7.59
N VAL A 168 3.10 7.77 7.66
CA VAL A 168 3.51 8.54 6.49
C VAL A 168 4.92 8.11 6.09
N THR A 169 5.07 7.63 4.86
CA THR A 169 6.35 7.20 4.31
C THR A 169 6.70 8.09 3.12
N ILE A 170 7.89 8.68 3.12
CA ILE A 170 8.37 9.51 2.02
C ILE A 170 8.87 8.59 0.90
N ALA A 171 8.20 8.65 -0.25
CA ALA A 171 8.66 8.02 -1.47
C ALA A 171 9.73 8.87 -2.15
N LYS A 172 10.60 8.27 -2.98
CA LYS A 172 11.65 8.98 -3.71
C LYS A 172 12.57 9.83 -2.81
N PHE A 173 12.86 9.32 -1.63
CA PHE A 173 13.69 10.02 -0.64
C PHE A 173 15.12 10.27 -1.15
N ASP A 174 15.61 9.42 -2.03
CA ASP A 174 16.88 9.56 -2.75
C ASP A 174 17.00 10.91 -3.48
N ILE A 175 15.91 11.42 -4.03
CA ILE A 175 15.89 12.74 -4.69
C ILE A 175 16.13 13.86 -3.68
N LEU A 176 15.54 13.76 -2.48
CA LEU A 176 15.74 14.75 -1.42
C LEU A 176 17.16 14.72 -0.85
N GLN A 177 17.83 13.58 -0.89
CA GLN A 177 19.22 13.46 -0.44
C GLN A 177 20.22 14.10 -1.40
N SER A 178 19.79 14.45 -2.61
CA SER A 178 20.62 15.08 -3.63
C SER A 178 20.59 16.62 -3.59
N LEU A 179 19.78 17.19 -2.68
CA LEU A 179 19.73 18.63 -2.37
C LEU A 179 20.90 19.00 -1.46
#